data_38a656a8110940eede96cb388a5a6bcb
#
_entry.id   38a656a8110940eede96cb388a5a6bcb
#
_cell.length_a   1.000
_cell.length_b   1.000
_cell.length_c   1.000
_cell.angle_alpha   90.00
_cell.angle_beta   90.00
_cell.angle_gamma   90.00
#
_symmetry.space_group_name_H-M   'P 1'
#
loop_
_entity.id
_entity.type
_entity.pdbx_description
1 polymer ?
#
loop_
_entity_poly.entity_id
_entity_poly.type
_entity_poly.pdbx_seq_one_letter_code
_entity_poly.pdbx_strand_id
1 'polypeptide(L)'
;MANVPVHEWTLLEAARKVQEKEISSRELTGALLARIEALEPEVRAHITVLPEAAAAQAAACDEEQARGTLRGPFHGVPIGLKDIFCTRGVRTTCGSRILHDFLPPYDACVTERVLAAGAILTGKHNMDEFAMGSSTETSFFGATRNPWN
;
A
#
# COMPACT_ATOMS: atom_id res chain seq x y z
N MET A 1 4.58 -9.72 27.52
CA MET A 1 3.91 -8.63 26.81
C MET A 1 3.06 -9.30 25.75
N ALA A 2 1.79 -8.91 25.59
CA ALA A 2 0.93 -9.47 24.55
C ALA A 2 1.58 -9.16 23.18
N ASN A 3 1.64 -10.17 22.30
CA ASN A 3 2.20 -10.02 20.97
C ASN A 3 1.20 -9.21 20.15
N VAL A 4 1.46 -7.91 19.98
CA VAL A 4 0.59 -7.01 19.21
C VAL A 4 0.62 -7.45 17.76
N PRO A 5 -0.54 -7.71 17.13
CA PRO A 5 -0.60 -8.12 15.73
C PRO A 5 0.05 -7.06 14.79
N VAL A 6 0.71 -7.51 13.74
CA VAL A 6 1.47 -6.61 12.84
C VAL A 6 0.64 -5.48 12.22
N HIS A 7 -0.65 -5.68 12.05
CA HIS A 7 -1.58 -4.68 11.51
C HIS A 7 -2.01 -3.58 12.51
N GLU A 8 -1.63 -3.73 13.77
CA GLU A 8 -1.86 -2.73 14.82
C GLU A 8 -0.60 -1.89 15.09
N TRP A 9 0.53 -2.23 14.45
CA TRP A 9 1.75 -1.46 14.60
C TRP A 9 1.61 -0.11 13.92
N THR A 10 2.18 0.91 14.54
CA THR A 10 2.37 2.20 13.88
C THR A 10 3.40 2.07 12.76
N LEU A 11 3.38 3.02 11.81
CA LEU A 11 4.38 3.08 10.74
C LEU A 11 5.82 3.11 11.29
N LEU A 12 6.04 3.84 12.38
CA LEU A 12 7.37 3.94 13.01
C LEU A 12 7.80 2.62 13.64
N GLU A 13 6.89 1.91 14.32
CA GLU A 13 7.17 0.59 14.87
C GLU A 13 7.50 -0.42 13.78
N ALA A 14 6.72 -0.45 12.71
CA ALA A 14 6.97 -1.32 11.57
C ALA A 14 8.34 -1.05 10.94
N ALA A 15 8.67 0.23 10.70
CA ALA A 15 9.95 0.64 10.13
C ALA A 15 11.13 0.26 11.03
N ARG A 16 11.03 0.52 12.36
CA ARG A 16 12.05 0.14 13.33
C ARG A 16 12.27 -1.38 13.32
N LYS A 17 11.19 -2.16 13.43
CA LYS A 17 11.26 -3.63 13.48
C LYS A 17 11.88 -4.24 12.23
N VAL A 18 11.58 -3.71 11.04
CA VAL A 18 12.23 -4.12 9.80
C VAL A 18 13.72 -3.76 9.84
N GLN A 19 14.08 -2.52 10.21
CA GLN A 19 15.47 -2.08 10.27
C GLN A 19 16.30 -2.85 11.29
N GLU A 20 15.73 -3.19 12.44
CA GLU A 20 16.35 -4.01 13.50
C GLU A 20 16.34 -5.51 13.19
N LYS A 21 15.77 -5.92 12.06
CA LYS A 21 15.63 -7.33 11.64
C LYS A 21 14.80 -8.19 12.60
N GLU A 22 13.89 -7.58 13.37
CA GLU A 22 12.91 -8.30 14.19
C GLU A 22 11.85 -8.99 13.35
N ILE A 23 11.58 -8.46 12.15
CA ILE A 23 10.72 -9.03 11.11
C ILE A 23 11.31 -8.71 9.74
N SER A 24 11.16 -9.60 8.77
CA SER A 24 11.52 -9.33 7.38
C SER A 24 10.44 -8.51 6.66
N SER A 25 10.84 -7.80 5.60
CA SER A 25 9.89 -7.11 4.72
C SER A 25 8.88 -8.08 4.10
N ARG A 26 9.31 -9.30 3.76
CA ARG A 26 8.43 -10.36 3.23
C ARG A 26 7.39 -10.80 4.25
N GLU A 27 7.77 -11.06 5.49
CA GLU A 27 6.83 -11.47 6.54
C GLU A 27 5.81 -10.38 6.84
N LEU A 28 6.25 -9.14 7.01
CA LEU A 28 5.37 -8.00 7.26
C LEU A 28 4.40 -7.78 6.08
N THR A 29 4.91 -7.74 4.85
CA THR A 29 4.10 -7.53 3.64
C THR A 29 3.11 -8.69 3.45
N GLY A 30 3.56 -9.93 3.61
CA GLY A 30 2.71 -11.12 3.49
C GLY A 30 1.56 -11.13 4.49
N ALA A 31 1.83 -10.79 5.75
CA ALA A 31 0.81 -10.72 6.79
C ALA A 31 -0.25 -9.63 6.50
N LEU A 32 0.16 -8.47 6.00
CA LEU A 32 -0.77 -7.39 5.64
C LEU A 32 -1.56 -7.71 4.36
N LEU A 33 -0.95 -8.33 3.34
CA LEU A 33 -1.66 -8.77 2.14
C LEU A 33 -2.70 -9.83 2.46
N ALA A 34 -2.39 -10.80 3.32
CA ALA A 34 -3.37 -11.81 3.78
C ALA A 34 -4.54 -11.15 4.51
N ARG A 35 -4.28 -10.11 5.31
CA ARG A 35 -5.35 -9.35 5.97
C ARG A 35 -6.19 -8.56 4.96
N ILE A 36 -5.57 -7.93 3.98
CA ILE A 36 -6.29 -7.24 2.89
C ILE A 36 -7.20 -8.25 2.18
N GLU A 37 -6.68 -9.40 1.76
CA GLU A 37 -7.46 -10.44 1.09
C GLU A 37 -8.69 -10.88 1.91
N ALA A 38 -8.52 -11.05 3.21
CA ALA A 38 -9.60 -11.48 4.11
C ALA A 38 -10.69 -10.42 4.31
N LEU A 39 -10.34 -9.13 4.33
CA LEU A 39 -11.26 -8.05 4.70
C LEU A 39 -11.77 -7.24 3.51
N GLU A 40 -11.06 -7.22 2.40
CA GLU A 40 -11.39 -6.39 1.23
C GLU A 40 -12.80 -6.65 0.66
N PRO A 41 -13.32 -7.89 0.63
CA PRO A 41 -14.68 -8.15 0.15
C PRO A 41 -15.76 -7.41 0.95
N GLU A 42 -15.49 -7.17 2.24
CA GLU A 42 -16.42 -6.46 3.13
C GLU A 42 -16.15 -4.96 3.17
N VAL A 43 -14.87 -4.57 3.32
CA VAL A 43 -14.48 -3.17 3.58
C VAL A 43 -14.40 -2.34 2.29
N ARG A 44 -13.95 -2.91 1.18
CA ARG A 44 -13.78 -2.21 -0.12
C ARG A 44 -12.89 -0.97 -0.03
N ALA A 45 -11.78 -1.09 0.68
CA ALA A 45 -10.82 0.00 0.86
C ALA A 45 -9.88 0.19 -0.33
N HIS A 46 -9.72 -0.83 -1.19
CA HIS A 46 -8.83 -0.79 -2.35
C HIS A 46 -9.58 -0.85 -3.66
N ILE A 47 -9.15 -0.06 -4.65
CA ILE A 47 -9.55 -0.20 -6.06
C ILE A 47 -8.65 -1.22 -6.76
N THR A 48 -7.39 -1.26 -6.37
CA THR A 48 -6.40 -2.19 -6.92
C THR A 48 -5.50 -2.70 -5.80
N VAL A 49 -5.34 -4.00 -5.67
CA VAL A 49 -4.34 -4.64 -4.79
C VAL A 49 -3.23 -5.19 -5.66
N LEU A 50 -1.97 -5.14 -5.18
CA LEU A 50 -0.76 -5.47 -5.96
C LEU A 50 0.06 -6.57 -5.26
N PRO A 51 -0.49 -7.76 -5.01
CA PRO A 51 0.16 -8.77 -4.17
C PRO A 51 1.49 -9.26 -4.74
N GLU A 52 1.57 -9.57 -6.04
CA GLU A 52 2.79 -10.07 -6.66
C GLU A 52 3.89 -9.00 -6.71
N ALA A 53 3.52 -7.77 -7.07
CA ALA A 53 4.47 -6.65 -7.11
C ALA A 53 4.99 -6.29 -5.70
N ALA A 54 4.11 -6.29 -4.69
CA ALA A 54 4.49 -6.04 -3.31
C ALA A 54 5.41 -7.13 -2.76
N ALA A 55 5.12 -8.42 -3.06
CA ALA A 55 5.97 -9.53 -2.66
C ALA A 55 7.36 -9.44 -3.30
N ALA A 56 7.45 -9.09 -4.58
CA ALA A 56 8.72 -8.90 -5.28
C ALA A 56 9.52 -7.72 -4.70
N GLN A 57 8.85 -6.59 -4.39
CA GLN A 57 9.49 -5.45 -3.75
C GLN A 57 9.99 -5.79 -2.34
N ALA A 58 9.20 -6.55 -1.56
CA ALA A 58 9.60 -7.00 -0.22
C ALA A 58 10.84 -7.89 -0.28
N ALA A 59 10.89 -8.81 -1.24
CA ALA A 59 12.05 -9.65 -1.48
C ALA A 59 13.31 -8.81 -1.78
N ALA A 60 13.19 -7.84 -2.66
CA ALA A 60 14.30 -6.95 -3.01
C ALA A 60 14.79 -6.12 -1.80
N CYS A 61 13.86 -5.62 -0.95
CA CYS A 61 14.21 -4.92 0.26
C CYS A 61 14.99 -5.80 1.25
N ASP A 62 14.57 -7.04 1.47
CA ASP A 62 15.29 -7.99 2.34
C ASP A 62 16.69 -8.30 1.82
N GLU A 63 16.85 -8.46 0.49
CA GLU A 63 18.17 -8.67 -0.13
C GLU A 63 19.08 -7.46 -0.01
N GLU A 64 18.55 -6.24 -0.18
CA GLU A 64 19.30 -5.00 0.02
C GLU A 64 19.73 -4.85 1.47
N GLN A 65 18.86 -5.11 2.42
CA GLN A 65 19.16 -5.05 3.84
C GLN A 65 20.21 -6.10 4.24
N ALA A 66 20.17 -7.31 3.64
CA ALA A 66 21.20 -8.32 3.87
C ALA A 66 22.59 -7.85 3.41
N ARG A 67 22.65 -7.01 2.37
CA ARG A 67 23.89 -6.36 1.88
C ARG A 67 24.26 -5.08 2.67
N GLY A 68 23.50 -4.73 3.71
CA GLY A 68 23.73 -3.53 4.53
C GLY A 68 23.21 -2.23 3.87
N THR A 69 22.34 -2.32 2.86
CA THR A 69 21.79 -1.16 2.15
C THR A 69 20.35 -0.92 2.60
N LEU A 70 20.08 0.31 3.08
CA LEU A 70 18.73 0.80 3.35
C LEU A 70 18.46 2.00 2.43
N ARG A 71 17.33 2.00 1.71
CA ARG A 71 16.96 3.10 0.79
C ARG A 71 16.58 4.37 1.53
N GLY A 72 15.96 4.22 2.72
CA GLY A 72 15.49 5.35 3.51
C GLY A 72 14.65 4.91 4.73
N PRO A 73 13.94 5.85 5.36
CA PRO A 73 13.24 5.58 6.63
C PRO A 73 12.07 4.59 6.49
N PHE A 74 11.55 4.37 5.28
CA PHE A 74 10.46 3.42 5.02
C PHE A 74 10.92 2.13 4.35
N HIS A 75 12.23 1.86 4.37
CA HIS A 75 12.77 0.67 3.72
C HIS A 75 12.07 -0.61 4.19
N GLY A 76 11.44 -1.31 3.25
CA GLY A 76 10.75 -2.57 3.52
C GLY A 76 9.38 -2.46 4.20
N VAL A 77 8.84 -1.23 4.34
CA VAL A 77 7.53 -1.02 4.98
C VAL A 77 6.42 -0.98 3.93
N PRO A 78 5.39 -1.85 4.03
CA PRO A 78 4.25 -1.84 3.12
C PRO A 78 3.33 -0.66 3.39
N ILE A 79 2.91 -0.03 2.30
CA ILE A 79 1.97 1.10 2.30
C ILE A 79 0.95 0.96 1.16
N GLY A 80 -0.20 1.61 1.32
CA GLY A 80 -1.13 1.87 0.23
C GLY A 80 -1.09 3.34 -0.18
N LEU A 81 -1.36 3.62 -1.47
CA LEU A 81 -1.49 4.97 -1.98
C LEU A 81 -2.94 5.25 -2.40
N LYS A 82 -3.43 6.44 -2.09
CA LYS A 82 -4.73 6.89 -2.62
C LYS A 82 -4.70 6.86 -4.15
N ASP A 83 -5.79 6.44 -4.77
CA ASP A 83 -5.86 6.21 -6.22
C ASP A 83 -5.85 7.47 -7.09
N ILE A 84 -5.59 8.64 -6.50
CA ILE A 84 -5.28 9.88 -7.22
C ILE A 84 -3.81 9.99 -7.61
N PHE A 85 -2.90 9.30 -6.89
CA PHE A 85 -1.48 9.40 -7.16
C PHE A 85 -1.09 8.49 -8.32
N CYS A 86 -0.74 9.09 -9.46
CA CYS A 86 -0.22 8.36 -10.60
C CYS A 86 0.93 7.45 -10.19
N THR A 87 0.85 6.20 -10.61
CA THR A 87 1.87 5.18 -10.36
C THR A 87 2.17 4.51 -11.69
N ARG A 88 3.39 4.64 -12.17
CA ARG A 88 3.81 4.15 -13.49
C ARG A 88 3.45 2.68 -13.69
N GLY A 89 2.69 2.38 -14.73
CA GLY A 89 2.28 1.02 -15.09
C GLY A 89 1.27 0.38 -14.13
N VAL A 90 0.80 1.11 -13.12
CA VAL A 90 -0.24 0.66 -12.18
C VAL A 90 -1.52 1.44 -12.45
N ARG A 91 -2.63 0.72 -12.61
CA ARG A 91 -3.94 1.32 -12.81
C ARG A 91 -4.21 2.43 -11.79
N THR A 92 -4.56 3.62 -12.28
CA THR A 92 -4.85 4.81 -11.49
C THR A 92 -6.11 5.47 -12.02
N THR A 93 -7.21 5.34 -11.28
CA THR A 93 -8.56 5.65 -11.81
C THR A 93 -9.16 6.93 -11.26
N CYS A 94 -8.60 7.49 -10.20
CA CYS A 94 -9.21 8.59 -9.44
C CYS A 94 -10.64 8.30 -8.96
N GLY A 95 -10.98 7.02 -8.72
CA GLY A 95 -12.34 6.59 -8.35
C GLY A 95 -13.37 6.75 -9.47
N SER A 96 -12.94 7.00 -10.72
CA SER A 96 -13.78 7.35 -11.87
C SER A 96 -13.85 6.23 -12.92
N ARG A 97 -15.02 6.08 -13.52
CA ARG A 97 -15.21 5.24 -14.71
C ARG A 97 -14.44 5.77 -15.92
N ILE A 98 -14.23 7.07 -16.01
CA ILE A 98 -13.52 7.71 -17.14
C ILE A 98 -12.09 7.21 -17.25
N LEU A 99 -11.44 6.96 -16.09
CA LEU A 99 -10.06 6.50 -16.00
C LEU A 99 -9.94 5.03 -15.57
N HIS A 100 -11.00 4.22 -15.68
CA HIS A 100 -11.06 2.88 -15.09
C HIS A 100 -9.95 1.92 -15.56
N ASP A 101 -9.36 2.15 -16.71
CA ASP A 101 -8.28 1.37 -17.34
C ASP A 101 -7.00 2.18 -17.58
N PHE A 102 -6.92 3.39 -17.05
CA PHE A 102 -5.75 4.26 -17.24
C PHE A 102 -4.51 3.73 -16.54
N LEU A 103 -3.44 3.54 -17.32
CA LEU A 103 -2.10 3.18 -16.86
C LEU A 103 -1.17 4.37 -17.06
N PRO A 104 -0.83 5.12 -16.00
CA PRO A 104 0.07 6.26 -16.12
C PRO A 104 1.45 5.86 -16.67
N PRO A 105 2.02 6.64 -17.62
CA PRO A 105 3.39 6.43 -18.09
C PRO A 105 4.44 7.06 -17.18
N TYR A 106 4.04 7.64 -16.03
CA TYR A 106 4.89 8.34 -15.07
C TYR A 106 4.39 8.11 -13.64
N ASP A 107 5.24 8.41 -12.68
CA ASP A 107 4.90 8.47 -11.26
C ASP A 107 4.59 9.90 -10.83
N ALA A 108 3.63 10.07 -9.93
CA ALA A 108 3.45 11.33 -9.22
C ALA A 108 4.67 11.57 -8.29
N CYS A 109 5.01 12.82 -8.03
CA CYS A 109 6.11 13.19 -7.14
C CYS A 109 6.02 12.52 -5.76
N VAL A 110 4.81 12.34 -5.22
CA VAL A 110 4.58 11.61 -3.97
C VAL A 110 4.97 10.14 -4.14
N THR A 111 4.54 9.50 -5.22
CA THR A 111 4.85 8.10 -5.53
C THR A 111 6.37 7.89 -5.63
N GLU A 112 7.06 8.74 -6.41
CA GLU A 112 8.52 8.68 -6.55
C GLU A 112 9.23 8.78 -5.21
N ARG A 113 8.86 9.76 -4.37
CA ARG A 113 9.49 10.00 -3.07
C ARG A 113 9.29 8.86 -2.09
N VAL A 114 8.08 8.32 -2.04
CA VAL A 114 7.73 7.23 -1.11
C VAL A 114 8.45 5.95 -1.51
N LEU A 115 8.47 5.61 -2.81
CA LEU A 115 9.20 4.44 -3.32
C LEU A 115 10.71 4.61 -3.17
N ALA A 116 11.26 5.81 -3.42
CA ALA A 116 12.67 6.10 -3.21
C ALA A 116 13.07 5.99 -1.72
N ALA A 117 12.16 6.29 -0.80
CA ALA A 117 12.36 6.08 0.64
C ALA A 117 12.30 4.60 1.06
N GLY A 118 12.04 3.68 0.12
CA GLY A 118 12.07 2.24 0.31
C GLY A 118 10.74 1.60 0.70
N ALA A 119 9.62 2.33 0.64
CA ALA A 119 8.32 1.76 0.91
C ALA A 119 7.91 0.74 -0.18
N ILE A 120 7.07 -0.21 0.22
CA ILE A 120 6.51 -1.27 -0.64
C ILE A 120 5.06 -0.93 -0.93
N LEU A 121 4.68 -0.80 -2.21
CA LEU A 121 3.32 -0.48 -2.58
C LEU A 121 2.43 -1.74 -2.59
N THR A 122 1.46 -1.80 -1.67
CA THR A 122 0.50 -2.92 -1.56
C THR A 122 -0.75 -2.73 -2.43
N GLY A 123 -1.10 -1.47 -2.75
CA GLY A 123 -2.29 -1.21 -3.55
C GLY A 123 -2.66 0.26 -3.65
N LYS A 124 -3.78 0.50 -4.33
CA LYS A 124 -4.38 1.83 -4.57
C LYS A 124 -5.70 1.91 -3.81
N HIS A 125 -5.77 2.85 -2.86
CA HIS A 125 -6.94 3.01 -2.01
C HIS A 125 -8.09 3.71 -2.73
N ASN A 126 -9.30 3.28 -2.37
CA ASN A 126 -10.55 3.86 -2.84
C ASN A 126 -10.67 5.35 -2.46
N MET A 127 -11.45 6.07 -3.25
CA MET A 127 -11.63 7.50 -3.09
C MET A 127 -12.90 7.97 -3.79
N ASP A 128 -13.42 9.11 -3.39
CA ASP A 128 -14.45 9.82 -4.16
C ASP A 128 -13.93 10.20 -5.54
N GLU A 129 -14.83 10.20 -6.54
CA GLU A 129 -14.48 10.51 -7.92
C GLU A 129 -13.73 11.85 -8.01
N PHE A 130 -12.52 11.83 -8.57
CA PHE A 130 -11.60 12.98 -8.68
C PHE A 130 -11.32 13.73 -7.37
N ALA A 131 -11.43 13.03 -6.24
CA ALA A 131 -11.26 13.58 -4.88
C ALA A 131 -12.28 14.68 -4.50
N MET A 132 -13.45 14.69 -5.13
CA MET A 132 -14.53 15.62 -4.84
C MET A 132 -15.55 15.01 -3.89
N GLY A 133 -15.12 14.74 -2.67
CA GLY A 133 -15.94 14.16 -1.61
C GLY A 133 -15.10 13.76 -0.40
N SER A 134 -15.74 13.17 0.61
CA SER A 134 -15.09 12.80 1.89
C SER A 134 -15.47 11.42 2.42
N SER A 135 -16.27 10.65 1.68
CA SER A 135 -16.88 9.42 2.18
C SER A 135 -16.75 8.21 1.23
N THR A 136 -16.13 8.38 0.06
CA THR A 136 -16.07 7.40 -1.03
C THR A 136 -17.41 7.04 -1.68
N GLU A 137 -18.49 7.76 -1.35
CA GLU A 137 -19.84 7.50 -1.88
C GLU A 137 -19.95 7.70 -3.38
N THR A 138 -19.15 8.61 -3.95
CA THR A 138 -19.13 8.91 -5.37
C THR A 138 -18.19 8.03 -6.19
N SER A 139 -17.48 7.09 -5.54
CA SER A 139 -16.59 6.17 -6.22
C SER A 139 -17.34 5.29 -7.21
N PHE A 140 -16.85 5.19 -8.45
CA PHE A 140 -17.37 4.24 -9.45
C PHE A 140 -17.25 2.77 -8.97
N PHE A 141 -16.30 2.48 -8.11
CA PHE A 141 -16.05 1.14 -7.59
C PHE A 141 -16.89 0.80 -6.34
N GLY A 142 -17.76 1.71 -5.92
CA GLY A 142 -18.59 1.59 -4.73
C GLY A 142 -17.91 2.18 -3.48
N ALA A 143 -18.71 2.47 -2.47
CA ALA A 143 -18.22 3.08 -1.23
C ALA A 143 -17.43 2.10 -0.37
N THR A 144 -16.39 2.61 0.26
CA THR A 144 -15.69 1.92 1.35
C THR A 144 -16.62 1.84 2.57
N ARG A 145 -16.61 0.71 3.24
CA ARG A 145 -17.49 0.44 4.39
C ARG A 145 -16.73 0.56 5.71
N ASN A 146 -17.38 1.11 6.71
CA ASN A 146 -16.88 1.08 8.07
C ASN A 146 -17.13 -0.32 8.67
N PRO A 147 -16.08 -1.08 9.06
CA PRO A 147 -16.26 -2.44 9.59
C PRO A 147 -16.88 -2.48 10.99
N TRP A 148 -17.00 -1.35 11.67
CA TRP A 148 -17.54 -1.23 13.02
C TRP A 148 -19.04 -0.85 13.05
N ASN A 149 -19.65 -0.58 11.90
CA ASN A 149 -21.02 -0.06 11.84
C ASN A 149 -21.82 -0.63 10.67
#